data_f4ab72d0b1ebe0e6621d56f82f5dd9bc
#
_entry.id   f4ab72d0b1ebe0e6621d56f82f5dd9bc
#
_cell.length_a   1.000
_cell.length_b   1.000
_cell.length_c   1.000
_cell.angle_alpha   90.00
_cell.angle_beta   90.00
_cell.angle_gamma   90.00
#
_symmetry.space_group_name_H-M   'P 1'
#
loop_
_entity.id
_entity.type
_entity.pdbx_description
1 polymer ?
#
loop_
_entity_poly.entity_id
_entity_poly.type
_entity_poly.pdbx_seq_one_letter_code
_entity_poly.pdbx_strand_id
1 'polypeptide(L)'
;MAKASITRNYRFPTLNDLYFLPGGNPALNNESGFTYETGLSFSVDKDKVYTLSGSASWFDQHINDWIIWLPTSKGFYSPVNLKKVHAYGVEVQADYAVAIDKAWKLGLNGTFAWTPSIHEGEPTSKADQSVGKQLPYIPEYSATLSGRLTYRSWGLLYKWCYYSERYTMTSNAVSYTGHLPPYLMSNVTLEKGFSLRWADLSLKGTVNNLFDEEYLSVLSRPMPGINFEFFIGITPKWGKKKK
;
A
#
# COMPACT_ATOMS: atom_id res chain seq x y z
N MET A 1 -18.86 9.86 -12.47
CA MET A 1 -17.95 10.86 -13.07
C MET A 1 -16.86 10.12 -13.82
N ALA A 2 -16.47 10.60 -15.01
CA ALA A 2 -15.32 10.08 -15.75
C ALA A 2 -14.18 11.09 -15.71
N LYS A 3 -12.93 10.62 -15.66
CA LYS A 3 -11.70 11.43 -15.69
C LYS A 3 -10.71 10.80 -16.64
N ALA A 4 -9.89 11.63 -17.29
CA ALA A 4 -8.71 11.19 -18.04
C ALA A 4 -7.61 12.22 -17.85
N SER A 5 -6.38 11.76 -17.75
CA SER A 5 -5.20 12.62 -17.62
C SER A 5 -4.01 12.07 -18.39
N ILE A 6 -3.15 12.96 -18.82
CA ILE A 6 -1.82 12.66 -19.36
C ILE A 6 -0.84 13.53 -18.59
N THR A 7 0.14 12.92 -17.98
CA THR A 7 1.12 13.62 -17.13
C THR A 7 2.53 13.25 -17.56
N ARG A 8 3.40 14.25 -17.68
CA ARG A 8 4.84 14.05 -17.84
C ARG A 8 5.50 14.19 -16.49
N ASN A 9 6.18 13.13 -16.05
CA ASN A 9 6.80 13.04 -14.74
C ASN A 9 8.33 13.07 -14.85
N TYR A 10 8.96 13.64 -13.82
CA TYR A 10 10.41 13.62 -13.62
C TYR A 10 10.70 13.30 -12.15
N ARG A 11 11.70 12.47 -11.91
CA ARG A 11 12.24 12.25 -10.57
C ARG A 11 13.75 12.43 -10.59
N PHE A 12 14.25 13.35 -9.77
CA PHE A 12 15.67 13.49 -9.54
C PHE A 12 16.16 12.42 -8.57
N PRO A 13 17.39 11.87 -8.74
CA PRO A 13 17.99 11.02 -7.72
C PRO A 13 18.03 11.75 -6.38
N THR A 14 17.70 11.04 -5.31
CA THR A 14 17.82 11.60 -3.95
C THR A 14 19.28 11.69 -3.53
N LEU A 15 19.57 12.47 -2.49
CA LEU A 15 20.91 12.50 -1.90
C LEU A 15 21.37 11.12 -1.43
N ASN A 16 20.43 10.28 -1.00
CA ASN A 16 20.71 8.89 -0.62
C ASN A 16 21.11 8.06 -1.85
N ASP A 17 20.41 8.20 -2.97
CA ASP A 17 20.76 7.51 -4.21
C ASP A 17 22.16 7.90 -4.70
N LEU A 18 22.54 9.17 -4.55
CA LEU A 18 23.81 9.69 -5.04
C LEU A 18 25.00 9.41 -4.10
N TYR A 19 24.79 9.56 -2.78
CA TYR A 19 25.91 9.72 -1.84
C TYR A 19 25.88 8.77 -0.64
N PHE A 20 24.94 7.83 -0.56
CA PHE A 20 24.92 6.83 0.51
C PHE A 20 26.19 5.97 0.47
N LEU A 21 26.89 5.86 1.61
CA LEU A 21 28.08 5.01 1.70
C LEU A 21 27.73 3.65 2.32
N PRO A 22 28.19 2.52 1.71
CA PRO A 22 29.17 2.45 0.59
C PRO A 22 28.52 2.38 -0.81
N GLY A 23 27.19 2.53 -0.96
CA GLY A 23 26.45 2.08 -2.13
C GLY A 23 25.97 3.17 -3.09
N GLY A 24 26.04 4.48 -2.74
CA GLY A 24 25.51 5.56 -3.59
C GLY A 24 26.19 5.66 -4.95
N ASN A 25 25.49 6.21 -5.94
CA ASN A 25 25.96 6.33 -7.33
C ASN A 25 25.75 7.75 -7.87
N PRO A 26 26.77 8.60 -7.87
CA PRO A 26 26.67 9.96 -8.41
C PRO A 26 26.45 10.07 -9.93
N ALA A 27 26.57 8.96 -10.67
CA ALA A 27 26.39 8.93 -12.12
C ALA A 27 24.96 8.62 -12.57
N LEU A 28 24.00 8.66 -11.65
CA LEU A 28 22.59 8.40 -11.98
C LEU A 28 21.98 9.51 -12.85
N ASN A 29 21.24 9.10 -13.87
CA ASN A 29 20.37 9.96 -14.63
C ASN A 29 19.05 10.22 -13.88
N ASN A 30 18.37 11.31 -14.24
CA ASN A 30 17.02 11.59 -13.79
C ASN A 30 16.02 10.64 -14.46
N GLU A 31 15.08 10.13 -13.69
CA GLU A 31 13.93 9.42 -14.28
C GLU A 31 13.03 10.42 -15.02
N SER A 32 12.50 9.99 -16.14
CA SER A 32 11.49 10.76 -16.87
C SER A 32 10.47 9.83 -17.53
N GLY A 33 9.21 10.26 -17.63
CA GLY A 33 8.21 9.41 -18.24
C GLY A 33 6.88 10.10 -18.47
N PHE A 34 5.97 9.35 -19.08
CA PHE A 34 4.59 9.72 -19.28
C PHE A 34 3.68 8.74 -18.57
N THR A 35 2.64 9.27 -17.95
CA THR A 35 1.54 8.50 -17.38
C THR A 35 0.26 8.89 -18.08
N TYR A 36 -0.46 7.89 -18.58
CA TYR A 36 -1.83 7.98 -19.08
C TYR A 36 -2.73 7.37 -18.02
N GLU A 37 -3.79 8.06 -17.67
CA GLU A 37 -4.73 7.58 -16.66
C GLU A 37 -6.16 7.85 -17.11
N THR A 38 -7.05 6.88 -16.92
CA THR A 38 -8.48 7.05 -17.09
C THR A 38 -9.21 6.38 -15.93
N GLY A 39 -10.29 6.99 -15.47
CA GLY A 39 -11.02 6.46 -14.34
C GLY A 39 -12.49 6.83 -14.36
N LEU A 40 -13.25 5.96 -13.73
CA LEU A 40 -14.67 6.13 -13.49
C LEU A 40 -14.91 6.13 -11.98
N SER A 41 -15.81 6.98 -11.52
CA SER A 41 -16.26 6.97 -10.14
C SER A 41 -17.75 7.23 -10.05
N PHE A 42 -18.37 6.64 -9.03
CA PHE A 42 -19.75 6.87 -8.68
C PHE A 42 -19.87 7.09 -7.17
N SER A 43 -20.94 7.77 -6.78
CA SER A 43 -21.31 7.92 -5.38
C SER A 43 -22.84 8.01 -5.30
N VAL A 44 -23.40 7.23 -4.40
CA VAL A 44 -24.83 7.21 -4.09
C VAL A 44 -24.95 7.47 -2.60
N ASP A 45 -25.73 8.50 -2.25
CA ASP A 45 -26.11 8.80 -0.86
C ASP A 45 -27.64 8.78 -0.79
N LYS A 46 -28.18 7.85 -0.02
CA LYS A 46 -29.62 7.69 0.12
C LYS A 46 -30.09 8.10 1.51
N ASP A 47 -30.49 9.33 1.65
CA ASP A 47 -31.23 9.88 2.81
C ASP A 47 -30.63 9.54 4.18
N LYS A 48 -29.30 9.51 4.29
CA LYS A 48 -28.56 9.13 5.51
C LYS A 48 -28.77 7.68 5.96
N VAL A 49 -29.41 6.84 5.14
CA VAL A 49 -29.58 5.40 5.43
C VAL A 49 -28.32 4.64 5.02
N TYR A 50 -27.87 4.83 3.78
CA TYR A 50 -26.61 4.26 3.32
C TYR A 50 -25.89 5.18 2.33
N THR A 51 -24.59 5.04 2.30
CA THR A 51 -23.73 5.59 1.26
C THR A 51 -23.00 4.45 0.55
N LEU A 52 -22.91 4.51 -0.75
CA LEU A 52 -22.12 3.61 -1.58
C LEU A 52 -21.32 4.44 -2.56
N SER A 53 -20.01 4.29 -2.55
CA SER A 53 -19.14 4.91 -3.54
C SER A 53 -18.14 3.90 -4.08
N GLY A 54 -17.66 4.14 -5.28
CA GLY A 54 -16.65 3.32 -5.89
C GLY A 54 -15.92 4.06 -6.99
N SER A 55 -14.72 3.61 -7.27
CA SER A 55 -13.90 4.08 -8.38
C SER A 55 -13.14 2.91 -8.99
N ALA A 56 -12.93 2.99 -10.28
CA ALA A 56 -12.01 2.14 -11.01
C ALA A 56 -11.16 3.04 -11.89
N SER A 57 -9.86 2.87 -11.86
CA SER A 57 -8.90 3.57 -12.70
C SER A 57 -8.02 2.56 -13.44
N TRP A 58 -7.72 2.88 -14.68
CA TRP A 58 -6.70 2.24 -15.47
C TRP A 58 -5.57 3.24 -15.67
N PHE A 59 -4.35 2.79 -15.56
CA PHE A 59 -3.17 3.59 -15.84
C PHE A 59 -2.18 2.83 -16.72
N ASP A 60 -1.38 3.59 -17.45
CA ASP A 60 -0.29 3.13 -18.28
C ASP A 60 0.85 4.13 -18.17
N GLN A 61 2.01 3.68 -17.70
CA GLN A 61 3.15 4.51 -17.37
C GLN A 61 4.42 3.98 -18.01
N HIS A 62 5.04 4.79 -18.85
CA HIS A 62 6.35 4.52 -19.43
C HIS A 62 7.40 5.41 -18.77
N ILE A 63 8.41 4.79 -18.18
CA ILE A 63 9.46 5.48 -17.43
C ILE A 63 10.82 5.12 -18.04
N ASN A 64 11.61 6.14 -18.33
CA ASN A 64 13.01 5.99 -18.74
C ASN A 64 13.93 6.24 -17.54
N ASP A 65 15.07 5.56 -17.53
CA ASP A 65 16.10 5.69 -16.49
C ASP A 65 15.59 5.41 -15.07
N TRP A 66 14.68 4.45 -14.90
CA TRP A 66 14.15 4.03 -13.59
C TRP A 66 15.27 3.69 -12.61
N ILE A 67 15.30 4.33 -11.44
CA ILE A 67 16.32 4.10 -10.41
C ILE A 67 15.87 2.97 -9.48
N ILE A 68 16.67 1.93 -9.39
CA ILE A 68 16.44 0.79 -8.51
C ILE A 68 17.72 0.44 -7.75
N TRP A 69 17.59 0.06 -6.48
CA TRP A 69 18.69 -0.44 -5.67
C TRP A 69 18.84 -1.96 -5.87
N LEU A 70 19.97 -2.38 -6.40
CA LEU A 70 20.28 -3.78 -6.64
C LEU A 70 21.46 -4.25 -5.81
N PRO A 71 21.50 -5.55 -5.41
CA PRO A 71 22.67 -6.12 -4.73
C PRO A 71 23.87 -6.15 -5.67
N THR A 72 25.03 -5.78 -5.14
CA THR A 72 26.31 -5.85 -5.85
C THR A 72 27.07 -7.11 -5.47
N SER A 73 28.04 -7.50 -6.28
CA SER A 73 28.97 -8.61 -5.95
C SER A 73 29.83 -8.36 -4.70
N LYS A 74 29.87 -7.12 -4.21
CA LYS A 74 30.60 -6.71 -3.00
C LYS A 74 29.77 -6.83 -1.71
N GLY A 75 28.52 -7.34 -1.79
CA GLY A 75 27.66 -7.57 -0.63
C GLY A 75 26.88 -6.37 -0.10
N PHE A 76 26.85 -5.25 -0.84
CA PHE A 76 25.99 -4.12 -0.52
C PHE A 76 25.10 -3.77 -1.71
N TYR A 77 24.04 -2.97 -1.47
CA TYR A 77 23.14 -2.49 -2.51
C TYR A 77 23.65 -1.19 -3.10
N SER A 78 23.48 -1.02 -4.42
CA SER A 78 23.80 0.22 -5.14
C SER A 78 22.67 0.57 -6.10
N PRO A 79 22.31 1.85 -6.25
CA PRO A 79 21.30 2.27 -7.20
C PRO A 79 21.85 2.33 -8.61
N VAL A 80 21.05 1.87 -9.54
CA VAL A 80 21.34 1.89 -10.99
C VAL A 80 20.11 2.37 -11.75
N ASN A 81 20.32 2.94 -12.93
CA ASN A 81 19.22 3.20 -13.84
C ASN A 81 18.91 1.97 -14.68
N LEU A 82 17.66 1.53 -14.69
CA LEU A 82 17.13 0.65 -15.72
C LEU A 82 16.66 1.48 -16.90
N LYS A 83 16.95 1.06 -18.13
CA LYS A 83 16.71 1.87 -19.34
C LYS A 83 15.24 2.26 -19.51
N LYS A 84 14.33 1.28 -19.38
CA LYS A 84 12.88 1.49 -19.50
C LYS A 84 12.11 0.60 -18.57
N VAL A 85 11.08 1.17 -17.99
CA VAL A 85 10.07 0.44 -17.18
C VAL A 85 8.69 0.80 -17.71
N HIS A 86 7.88 -0.21 -17.93
CA HIS A 86 6.46 -0.09 -18.25
C HIS A 86 5.64 -0.59 -17.06
N ALA A 87 4.95 0.31 -16.39
CA ALA A 87 4.02 0.00 -15.33
C ALA A 87 2.60 0.31 -15.79
N TYR A 88 1.70 -0.66 -15.71
CA TYR A 88 0.32 -0.49 -16.11
C TYR A 88 -0.60 -1.28 -15.20
N GLY A 89 -1.89 -0.98 -15.26
CA GLY A 89 -2.79 -1.76 -14.42
C GLY A 89 -4.15 -1.16 -14.21
N VAL A 90 -4.86 -1.79 -13.29
CA VAL A 90 -6.20 -1.39 -12.86
C VAL A 90 -6.23 -1.33 -11.34
N GLU A 91 -6.78 -0.23 -10.82
CA GLU A 91 -7.05 -0.04 -9.41
C GLU A 91 -8.56 0.13 -9.21
N VAL A 92 -9.10 -0.55 -8.22
CA VAL A 92 -10.52 -0.48 -7.86
C VAL A 92 -10.64 -0.19 -6.37
N GLN A 93 -11.53 0.72 -6.02
CA GLN A 93 -11.91 1.00 -4.64
C GLN A 93 -13.43 1.00 -4.52
N ALA A 94 -13.93 0.48 -3.40
CA ALA A 94 -15.34 0.53 -3.05
C ALA A 94 -15.51 0.84 -1.56
N ASP A 95 -16.44 1.73 -1.25
CA ASP A 95 -16.80 2.12 0.10
C ASP A 95 -18.31 1.96 0.28
N TYR A 96 -18.71 1.32 1.37
CA TYR A 96 -20.09 1.16 1.76
C TYR A 96 -20.26 1.52 3.23
N ALA A 97 -21.20 2.37 3.55
CA ALA A 97 -21.58 2.65 4.93
C ALA A 97 -23.10 2.66 5.07
N VAL A 98 -23.60 2.07 6.13
CA VAL A 98 -25.03 1.98 6.44
C VAL A 98 -25.28 2.18 7.92
N ALA A 99 -26.30 2.97 8.24
CA ALA A 99 -26.89 3.03 9.57
C ALA A 99 -28.05 2.03 9.61
N ILE A 100 -27.78 0.84 10.20
CA ILE A 100 -28.79 -0.24 10.32
C ILE A 100 -29.94 0.24 11.19
N ASP A 101 -29.60 0.90 12.31
CA ASP A 101 -30.54 1.60 13.18
C ASP A 101 -29.82 2.73 13.95
N LYS A 102 -30.46 3.28 15.00
CA LYS A 102 -29.86 4.33 15.84
C LYS A 102 -28.60 3.86 16.62
N ALA A 103 -28.46 2.57 16.85
CA ALA A 103 -27.40 1.98 17.66
C ALA A 103 -26.31 1.32 16.79
N TRP A 104 -26.67 0.73 15.65
CA TRP A 104 -25.79 -0.07 14.82
C TRP A 104 -25.42 0.66 13.51
N LYS A 105 -24.14 0.69 13.21
CA LYS A 105 -23.60 1.17 11.94
C LYS A 105 -22.56 0.18 11.41
N LEU A 106 -22.59 -0.04 10.11
CA LEU A 106 -21.59 -0.85 9.39
C LEU A 106 -20.93 0.01 8.34
N GLY A 107 -19.60 -0.05 8.29
CA GLY A 107 -18.77 0.51 7.22
C GLY A 107 -17.88 -0.57 6.64
N LEU A 108 -17.82 -0.65 5.32
CA LEU A 108 -16.93 -1.53 4.57
C LEU A 108 -16.12 -0.68 3.60
N ASN A 109 -14.83 -0.98 3.47
CA ASN A 109 -13.95 -0.41 2.47
C ASN A 109 -13.12 -1.54 1.87
N GLY A 110 -13.03 -1.57 0.55
CA GLY A 110 -12.23 -2.53 -0.19
C GLY A 110 -11.40 -1.86 -1.26
N THR A 111 -10.18 -2.32 -1.46
CA THR A 111 -9.31 -1.93 -2.57
C THR A 111 -8.75 -3.17 -3.24
N PHE A 112 -8.56 -3.09 -4.54
CA PHE A 112 -7.87 -4.09 -5.34
C PHE A 112 -6.99 -3.37 -6.35
N ALA A 113 -5.77 -3.84 -6.52
CA ALA A 113 -4.85 -3.37 -7.54
C ALA A 113 -4.20 -4.55 -8.27
N TRP A 114 -4.18 -4.45 -9.60
CA TRP A 114 -3.35 -5.26 -10.48
C TRP A 114 -2.40 -4.31 -11.18
N THR A 115 -1.10 -4.41 -10.87
CA THR A 115 -0.10 -3.40 -11.20
C THR A 115 1.22 -4.03 -11.68
N PRO A 116 1.21 -4.74 -12.84
CA PRO A 116 2.44 -5.19 -13.46
C PRO A 116 3.40 -4.02 -13.68
N SER A 117 4.66 -4.24 -13.40
CA SER A 117 5.74 -3.26 -13.60
C SER A 117 6.93 -3.97 -14.21
N ILE A 118 7.08 -3.84 -15.51
CA ILE A 118 7.95 -4.67 -16.35
C ILE A 118 9.17 -3.88 -16.80
N HIS A 119 10.34 -4.49 -16.74
CA HIS A 119 11.54 -3.95 -17.39
C HIS A 119 11.47 -4.17 -18.91
N GLU A 120 11.38 -3.08 -19.69
CA GLU A 120 11.27 -3.11 -21.15
C GLU A 120 12.56 -2.64 -21.88
N GLY A 121 13.64 -2.37 -21.14
CA GLY A 121 14.91 -1.93 -21.72
C GLY A 121 15.56 -3.02 -22.58
N GLU A 122 16.63 -2.62 -23.29
CA GLU A 122 17.50 -3.61 -23.94
C GLU A 122 18.38 -4.30 -22.90
N PRO A 123 18.73 -5.59 -23.11
CA PRO A 123 19.65 -6.30 -22.25
C PRO A 123 20.99 -5.53 -22.12
N THR A 124 21.50 -5.38 -20.90
CA THR A 124 22.80 -4.77 -20.65
C THR A 124 23.96 -5.69 -21.02
N SER A 125 23.72 -7.00 -21.10
CA SER A 125 24.67 -8.03 -21.52
C SER A 125 23.92 -9.26 -22.04
N LYS A 126 24.64 -10.21 -22.68
CA LYS A 126 24.06 -11.49 -23.12
C LYS A 126 23.54 -12.36 -21.95
N ALA A 127 24.00 -12.13 -20.74
CA ALA A 127 23.56 -12.82 -19.54
C ALA A 127 22.41 -12.12 -18.81
N ASP A 128 21.98 -10.95 -19.27
CA ASP A 128 20.88 -10.18 -18.67
C ASP A 128 19.54 -10.82 -18.96
N GLN A 129 18.91 -11.36 -17.93
CA GLN A 129 17.59 -11.99 -17.97
C GLN A 129 16.49 -11.09 -17.41
N SER A 130 16.75 -9.81 -17.20
CA SER A 130 15.80 -8.89 -16.55
C SER A 130 14.73 -8.33 -17.50
N VAL A 131 14.96 -8.36 -18.81
CA VAL A 131 14.03 -7.81 -19.80
C VAL A 131 12.77 -8.66 -19.88
N GLY A 132 11.61 -8.00 -19.88
CA GLY A 132 10.29 -8.63 -19.84
C GLY A 132 9.91 -9.19 -18.46
N LYS A 133 10.67 -8.87 -17.40
CA LYS A 133 10.45 -9.36 -16.04
C LYS A 133 9.87 -8.27 -15.13
N GLN A 134 9.08 -8.74 -14.15
CA GLN A 134 8.51 -7.90 -13.09
C GLN A 134 9.63 -7.26 -12.26
N LEU A 135 9.47 -6.00 -11.88
CA LEU A 135 10.41 -5.31 -11.00
C LEU A 135 10.47 -5.98 -9.61
N PRO A 136 11.67 -6.05 -9.01
CA PRO A 136 11.83 -6.60 -7.67
C PRO A 136 11.00 -5.87 -6.61
N TYR A 137 10.51 -6.62 -5.62
CA TYR A 137 9.74 -6.14 -4.47
C TYR A 137 8.38 -5.49 -4.78
N ILE A 138 7.96 -5.46 -6.04
CA ILE A 138 6.65 -4.93 -6.44
C ILE A 138 5.69 -6.11 -6.61
N PRO A 139 4.61 -6.20 -5.83
CA PRO A 139 3.59 -7.23 -6.03
C PRO A 139 2.78 -6.93 -7.28
N GLU A 140 2.45 -7.95 -8.05
CA GLU A 140 1.57 -7.78 -9.22
C GLU A 140 0.12 -7.57 -8.81
N TYR A 141 -0.29 -8.23 -7.71
CA TYR A 141 -1.64 -8.11 -7.14
C TYR A 141 -1.58 -7.69 -5.69
N SER A 142 -2.46 -6.77 -5.31
CA SER A 142 -2.71 -6.45 -3.92
C SER A 142 -4.20 -6.18 -3.68
N ALA A 143 -4.67 -6.52 -2.48
CA ALA A 143 -6.03 -6.25 -2.08
C ALA A 143 -6.09 -5.90 -0.59
N THR A 144 -7.00 -5.00 -0.23
CA THR A 144 -7.32 -4.72 1.17
C THR A 144 -8.82 -4.75 1.38
N LEU A 145 -9.23 -5.19 2.56
CA LEU A 145 -10.61 -5.12 3.01
C LEU A 145 -10.63 -4.66 4.46
N SER A 146 -11.45 -3.69 4.78
CA SER A 146 -11.72 -3.31 6.16
C SER A 146 -13.22 -3.23 6.42
N GLY A 147 -13.63 -3.77 7.57
CA GLY A 147 -14.99 -3.73 8.05
C GLY A 147 -15.05 -3.14 9.44
N ARG A 148 -15.84 -2.08 9.62
CA ARG A 148 -16.09 -1.47 10.93
C ARG A 148 -17.55 -1.66 11.32
N LEU A 149 -17.79 -2.39 12.40
CA LEU A 149 -19.08 -2.50 13.04
C LEU A 149 -19.10 -1.62 14.28
N THR A 150 -20.04 -0.70 14.36
CA THR A 150 -20.21 0.18 15.51
C THR A 150 -21.54 -0.12 16.20
N TYR A 151 -21.50 -0.32 17.50
CA TYR A 151 -22.68 -0.45 18.35
C TYR A 151 -22.62 0.54 19.50
N ARG A 152 -23.43 1.59 19.44
CA ARG A 152 -23.38 2.69 20.41
C ARG A 152 -21.96 3.26 20.55
N SER A 153 -21.31 3.06 21.70
CA SER A 153 -19.94 3.49 21.99
C SER A 153 -18.89 2.37 21.82
N TRP A 154 -19.25 1.23 21.28
CA TRP A 154 -18.34 0.15 20.91
C TRP A 154 -18.03 0.20 19.42
N GLY A 155 -16.81 -0.09 19.05
CA GLY A 155 -16.37 -0.26 17.67
C GLY A 155 -15.55 -1.53 17.53
N LEU A 156 -15.89 -2.35 16.56
CA LEU A 156 -15.09 -3.49 16.11
C LEU A 156 -14.59 -3.18 14.70
N LEU A 157 -13.30 -3.19 14.50
CA LEU A 157 -12.67 -3.03 13.20
C LEU A 157 -11.89 -4.29 12.86
N TYR A 158 -12.19 -4.88 11.72
CA TYR A 158 -11.38 -5.93 11.11
C TYR A 158 -10.69 -5.37 9.87
N LYS A 159 -9.40 -5.63 9.72
CA LYS A 159 -8.62 -5.30 8.53
C LYS A 159 -7.96 -6.55 7.99
N TRP A 160 -8.03 -6.72 6.69
CA TRP A 160 -7.40 -7.79 5.95
C TRP A 160 -6.64 -7.20 4.77
N CYS A 161 -5.45 -7.73 4.47
CA CYS A 161 -4.72 -7.40 3.25
C CYS A 161 -4.07 -8.65 2.65
N TYR A 162 -3.95 -8.61 1.34
CA TYR A 162 -3.28 -9.62 0.52
C TYR A 162 -2.22 -8.94 -0.34
N TYR A 163 -1.06 -9.56 -0.43
CA TYR A 163 -0.02 -9.24 -1.41
C TYR A 163 0.40 -10.51 -2.13
N SER A 164 0.47 -10.46 -3.47
CA SER A 164 1.00 -11.56 -4.26
C SER A 164 2.50 -11.76 -4.00
N GLU A 165 3.05 -12.81 -4.58
CA GLU A 165 4.50 -13.03 -4.57
C GLU A 165 5.26 -11.81 -5.12
N ARG A 166 6.49 -11.63 -4.65
CA ARG A 166 7.38 -10.55 -5.10
C ARG A 166 8.75 -11.14 -5.33
N TYR A 167 9.33 -10.78 -6.45
CA TYR A 167 10.71 -11.17 -6.76
C TYR A 167 11.70 -10.28 -6.03
N THR A 168 12.84 -10.83 -5.67
CA THR A 168 13.93 -10.08 -5.03
C THR A 168 15.06 -9.77 -6.00
N MET A 169 15.02 -10.43 -7.18
CA MET A 169 16.00 -10.29 -8.27
C MET A 169 15.31 -9.90 -9.56
N THR A 170 16.02 -9.18 -10.40
CA THR A 170 15.51 -8.72 -11.71
C THR A 170 15.25 -9.85 -12.69
N SER A 171 15.86 -11.03 -12.52
CA SER A 171 15.62 -12.23 -13.35
C SER A 171 14.31 -12.95 -13.02
N ASN A 172 13.62 -12.58 -11.96
CA ASN A 172 12.45 -13.27 -11.42
C ASN A 172 12.68 -14.77 -11.14
N ALA A 173 13.88 -15.14 -10.75
CA ALA A 173 14.19 -16.53 -10.43
C ALA A 173 13.43 -16.97 -9.18
N VAL A 174 12.66 -18.05 -9.31
CA VAL A 174 11.96 -18.68 -8.18
C VAL A 174 12.95 -19.56 -7.43
N SER A 175 13.51 -19.04 -6.35
CA SER A 175 14.46 -19.72 -5.48
C SER A 175 14.28 -19.21 -4.05
N TYR A 176 14.91 -19.86 -3.08
CA TYR A 176 14.85 -19.47 -1.67
C TYR A 176 15.18 -17.98 -1.42
N THR A 177 16.12 -17.44 -2.19
CA THR A 177 16.51 -16.02 -2.11
C THR A 177 15.98 -15.17 -3.25
N GLY A 178 15.34 -15.74 -4.26
CA GLY A 178 14.90 -15.08 -5.49
C GLY A 178 13.48 -14.54 -5.46
N HIS A 179 12.67 -14.99 -4.50
CA HIS A 179 11.29 -14.51 -4.37
C HIS A 179 10.81 -14.53 -2.91
N LEU A 180 9.79 -13.75 -2.63
CA LEU A 180 9.04 -13.72 -1.37
C LEU A 180 7.65 -14.28 -1.62
N PRO A 181 7.19 -15.28 -0.84
CA PRO A 181 5.85 -15.83 -0.96
C PRO A 181 4.75 -14.79 -0.83
N PRO A 182 3.55 -15.03 -1.39
CA PRO A 182 2.39 -14.24 -1.09
C PRO A 182 2.01 -14.37 0.38
N TYR A 183 1.35 -13.37 0.94
CA TYR A 183 0.84 -13.43 2.31
C TYR A 183 -0.49 -12.73 2.49
N LEU A 184 -1.19 -13.17 3.54
CA LEU A 184 -2.45 -12.62 4.03
C LEU A 184 -2.24 -12.07 5.43
N MET A 185 -2.59 -10.81 5.67
CA MET A 185 -2.49 -10.21 7.00
C MET A 185 -3.87 -9.85 7.51
N SER A 186 -4.16 -10.20 8.76
CA SER A 186 -5.42 -9.89 9.43
C SER A 186 -5.19 -9.21 10.76
N ASN A 187 -5.88 -8.10 11.00
CA ASN A 187 -5.82 -7.35 12.25
C ASN A 187 -7.23 -7.10 12.78
N VAL A 188 -7.39 -7.18 14.08
CA VAL A 188 -8.64 -6.87 14.77
C VAL A 188 -8.42 -5.78 15.79
N THR A 189 -9.30 -4.80 15.82
CA THR A 189 -9.29 -3.72 16.82
C THR A 189 -10.65 -3.63 17.49
N LEU A 190 -10.67 -3.62 18.81
CA LEU A 190 -11.84 -3.33 19.63
C LEU A 190 -11.68 -1.95 20.26
N GLU A 191 -12.70 -1.13 20.10
CA GLU A 191 -12.74 0.23 20.65
C GLU A 191 -13.92 0.40 21.62
N LYS A 192 -13.71 1.18 22.68
CA LYS A 192 -14.77 1.60 23.59
C LYS A 192 -14.63 3.07 23.95
N GLY A 193 -15.68 3.85 23.68
CA GLY A 193 -15.79 5.24 24.11
C GLY A 193 -16.56 5.39 25.42
N PHE A 194 -16.14 6.30 26.28
CA PHE A 194 -16.82 6.71 27.50
C PHE A 194 -16.92 8.24 27.50
N SER A 195 -18.11 8.75 27.80
CA SER A 195 -18.32 10.18 27.93
C SER A 195 -18.45 10.53 29.40
N LEU A 196 -17.38 11.09 29.97
CA LEU A 196 -17.34 11.57 31.35
C LEU A 196 -17.73 13.06 31.38
N ARG A 197 -18.00 13.59 32.56
CA ARG A 197 -18.39 14.99 32.74
C ARG A 197 -17.29 15.98 32.30
N TRP A 198 -16.03 15.60 32.50
CA TRP A 198 -14.84 16.45 32.29
C TRP A 198 -14.00 16.07 31.06
N ALA A 199 -14.20 14.85 30.53
CA ALA A 199 -13.47 14.38 29.34
C ALA A 199 -14.26 13.30 28.60
N ASP A 200 -13.94 13.11 27.33
CA ASP A 200 -14.25 11.90 26.59
C ASP A 200 -13.01 10.98 26.62
N LEU A 201 -13.21 9.73 27.03
CA LEU A 201 -12.20 8.70 27.11
C LEU A 201 -12.44 7.69 25.99
N SER A 202 -11.38 7.30 25.28
CA SER A 202 -11.40 6.19 24.33
C SER A 202 -10.34 5.16 24.70
N LEU A 203 -10.76 3.90 24.76
CA LEU A 203 -9.87 2.75 24.93
C LEU A 203 -9.87 1.96 23.62
N LYS A 204 -8.68 1.56 23.17
CA LYS A 204 -8.52 0.76 21.96
C LYS A 204 -7.53 -0.36 22.22
N GLY A 205 -7.92 -1.60 21.90
CA GLY A 205 -7.03 -2.76 21.89
C GLY A 205 -6.98 -3.33 20.47
N THR A 206 -5.78 -3.57 19.98
CA THR A 206 -5.55 -4.16 18.65
C THR A 206 -4.74 -5.42 18.77
N VAL A 207 -5.15 -6.45 18.04
CA VAL A 207 -4.35 -7.64 17.77
C VAL A 207 -3.91 -7.52 16.31
N ASN A 208 -2.62 -7.38 16.09
CA ASN A 208 -2.01 -7.38 14.76
C ASN A 208 -1.55 -8.80 14.43
N ASN A 209 -1.60 -9.13 13.14
CA ASN A 209 -1.27 -10.47 12.64
C ASN A 209 -2.03 -11.57 13.40
N LEU A 210 -3.37 -11.47 13.38
CA LEU A 210 -4.28 -12.30 14.17
C LEU A 210 -4.05 -13.81 14.00
N PHE A 211 -3.62 -14.25 12.83
CA PHE A 211 -3.41 -15.66 12.50
C PHE A 211 -1.94 -16.09 12.56
N ASP A 212 -1.07 -15.22 13.10
CA ASP A 212 0.38 -15.47 13.24
C ASP A 212 1.05 -15.88 11.92
N GLU A 213 0.67 -15.19 10.84
CA GLU A 213 1.22 -15.44 9.50
C GLU A 213 2.73 -15.16 9.48
N GLU A 214 3.51 -16.12 9.04
CA GLU A 214 4.93 -15.92 8.78
C GLU A 214 5.12 -15.26 7.41
N TYR A 215 5.62 -14.04 7.39
CA TYR A 215 5.79 -13.28 6.16
C TYR A 215 7.10 -12.50 6.13
N LEU A 216 7.52 -12.16 4.92
CA LEU A 216 8.68 -11.32 4.66
C LEU A 216 8.25 -10.13 3.79
N SER A 217 8.54 -8.92 4.21
CA SER A 217 8.42 -7.73 3.36
C SER A 217 9.70 -7.45 2.57
N VAL A 218 10.84 -7.81 3.15
CA VAL A 218 12.18 -7.72 2.56
C VAL A 218 12.92 -9.02 2.86
N LEU A 219 13.72 -9.50 1.91
CA LEU A 219 14.53 -10.71 2.06
C LEU A 219 15.41 -10.63 3.31
N SER A 220 15.45 -11.73 4.07
CA SER A 220 16.25 -11.88 5.31
C SER A 220 15.88 -10.89 6.43
N ARG A 221 14.71 -10.27 6.38
CA ARG A 221 14.18 -9.44 7.46
C ARG A 221 12.91 -10.08 8.04
N PRO A 222 13.01 -10.78 9.17
CA PRO A 222 11.84 -11.35 9.82
C PRO A 222 10.88 -10.24 10.24
N MET A 223 9.60 -10.49 10.04
CA MET A 223 8.52 -9.57 10.41
C MET A 223 7.88 -10.03 11.71
N PRO A 224 7.25 -9.12 12.47
CA PRO A 224 6.57 -9.47 13.71
C PRO A 224 5.46 -10.49 13.47
N GLY A 225 5.42 -11.55 14.28
CA GLY A 225 4.26 -12.42 14.42
C GLY A 225 3.09 -11.69 15.09
N ILE A 226 2.19 -12.47 15.70
CA ILE A 226 1.07 -11.90 16.46
C ILE A 226 1.59 -10.91 17.52
N ASN A 227 1.02 -9.73 17.58
CA ASN A 227 1.38 -8.71 18.56
C ASN A 227 0.17 -7.87 18.97
N PHE A 228 0.28 -7.15 20.09
CA PHE A 228 -0.81 -6.44 20.72
C PHE A 228 -0.46 -4.98 20.92
N GLU A 229 -1.42 -4.10 20.67
CA GLU A 229 -1.32 -2.68 20.92
C GLU A 229 -2.48 -2.20 21.80
N PHE A 230 -2.20 -1.31 22.73
CA PHE A 230 -3.21 -0.65 23.55
C PHE A 230 -3.05 0.85 23.47
N PHE A 231 -4.16 1.54 23.27
CA PHE A 231 -4.21 2.99 23.21
C PHE A 231 -5.28 3.53 24.13
N ILE A 232 -4.96 4.60 24.86
CA ILE A 232 -5.86 5.36 25.73
C ILE A 232 -5.87 6.80 25.22
N GLY A 233 -7.03 7.26 24.75
CA GLY A 233 -7.25 8.65 24.35
C GLY A 233 -8.07 9.39 25.39
N ILE A 234 -7.65 10.60 25.77
CA ILE A 234 -8.36 11.48 26.70
C ILE A 234 -8.55 12.82 26.01
N THR A 235 -9.79 13.23 25.80
CA THR A 235 -10.14 14.54 25.23
C THR A 235 -10.85 15.37 26.32
N PRO A 236 -10.17 16.35 26.94
CA PRO A 236 -10.77 17.19 27.97
C PRO A 236 -11.94 18.01 27.42
N LYS A 237 -13.01 18.14 28.19
CA LYS A 237 -14.16 19.02 27.90
C LYS A 237 -13.95 20.36 28.55
N TRP A 238 -13.43 21.31 27.80
CA TRP A 238 -13.36 22.68 28.24
C TRP A 238 -14.77 23.24 28.31
N GLY A 239 -15.20 23.71 29.50
CA GLY A 239 -16.52 24.27 29.67
C GLY A 239 -16.76 25.42 28.68
N LYS A 240 -17.81 25.33 27.86
CA LYS A 240 -18.34 26.50 27.18
C LYS A 240 -18.69 27.51 28.26
N LYS A 241 -17.99 28.63 28.37
CA LYS A 241 -18.43 29.77 29.16
C LYS A 241 -19.86 30.07 28.65
N LYS A 242 -20.85 29.88 29.51
CA LYS A 242 -22.20 30.42 29.24
C LYS A 242 -22.03 31.94 29.00
N LYS A 243 -22.30 32.38 27.77
CA LYS A 243 -22.56 33.78 27.50
C LYS A 243 -23.93 34.09 28.00
#